data_03dfaa3584e44d867b661b4febac4595
#
_entry.id   03dfaa3584e44d867b661b4febac4595
#
_cell.length_a   1.000
_cell.length_b   1.000
_cell.length_c   1.000
_cell.angle_alpha   90.00
_cell.angle_beta   90.00
_cell.angle_gamma   90.00
#
_symmetry.space_group_name_H-M   'P 1'
#
loop_
_entity.id
_entity.type
_entity.pdbx_description
1 polymer ?
#
loop_
_entity_poly.entity_id
_entity_poly.type
_entity_poly.pdbx_seq_one_letter_code
_entity_poly.pdbx_strand_id
1 'polypeptide(L)'
;MASTTASSTSSDNNAGMIAACSSGNISLVKSLLDQSSNSQLTASLQDESTGLSPLMVCAEKGHADICNLLLEQGAPWNAVDRKGQCAGNCATDNEHWDIVNLLVEHGTKAELILGASMRSMKGALPMAAQNQNGNSEEHNDQQSNTETKNMTKGPIPVEWESSTKPDYLQRNVRYNADGTLLLDDDDDAVMMEWERPLMDAHASIITSDGAKGKRVMNVGFGLGIIDTALQTYEPSLHIIIEAHPGVHAKMIADGWDKKPGVRVEFGRWQDVLPKLIAEGLELDGIFYDTYGEHYTDMEEFHEQMAKILAKPGGIYSFFNGLAPDNLFFHGVACNCVKIQLSQLGLDTEFAQCQIQVKEKEWEGVRRKYWHGRETYYLPIATWSKEALMDEKKGKDGDSATSAEDPEVEKVVAATKDDEKVRERDVGDSHGDGDVGPDCKKLKA
;
A
#
# COMPACT_ATOMS: atom_id res chain seq x y z
N MET A 1 27.41 17.80 -41.27
CA MET A 1 28.00 18.23 -40.00
C MET A 1 27.00 19.13 -39.28
N ALA A 2 26.01 18.56 -38.58
CA ALA A 2 25.09 19.31 -37.72
C ALA A 2 24.38 18.33 -36.81
N SER A 3 25.08 17.73 -35.82
CA SER A 3 24.46 16.79 -34.86
C SER A 3 25.18 16.70 -33.50
N THR A 4 26.15 17.60 -33.24
CA THR A 4 26.97 17.52 -32.03
C THR A 4 26.75 18.65 -31.01
N THR A 5 25.85 19.58 -31.25
CA THR A 5 25.67 20.76 -30.37
C THR A 5 24.46 20.65 -29.39
N ALA A 6 23.55 19.70 -29.56
CA ALA A 6 22.39 19.58 -28.70
C ALA A 6 22.64 18.75 -27.42
N SER A 7 23.63 17.84 -27.40
CA SER A 7 23.92 17.00 -26.23
C SER A 7 24.82 17.68 -25.17
N SER A 8 25.65 18.64 -25.55
CA SER A 8 26.51 19.34 -24.60
C SER A 8 25.78 20.37 -23.74
N THR A 9 24.71 21.01 -24.23
CA THR A 9 23.97 22.04 -23.50
C THR A 9 23.06 21.46 -22.43
N SER A 10 22.54 20.25 -22.57
CA SER A 10 21.70 19.60 -21.56
C SER A 10 22.53 19.09 -20.37
N SER A 11 23.69 18.53 -20.62
CA SER A 11 24.65 18.07 -19.60
C SER A 11 25.17 19.23 -18.72
N ASP A 12 25.51 20.37 -19.36
CA ASP A 12 26.00 21.56 -18.64
C ASP A 12 24.91 22.20 -17.78
N ASN A 13 23.66 22.22 -18.23
CA ASN A 13 22.53 22.75 -17.47
C ASN A 13 22.19 21.86 -16.25
N ASN A 14 22.29 20.52 -16.39
CA ASN A 14 22.08 19.60 -15.29
C ASN A 14 23.14 19.76 -14.20
N ALA A 15 24.42 19.82 -14.59
CA ALA A 15 25.52 20.05 -13.65
C ALA A 15 25.37 21.39 -12.91
N GLY A 16 24.92 22.45 -13.60
CA GLY A 16 24.63 23.75 -13.02
C GLY A 16 23.49 23.72 -12.00
N MET A 17 22.39 23.01 -12.29
CA MET A 17 21.26 22.85 -11.40
C MET A 17 21.66 22.05 -10.15
N ILE A 18 22.32 20.92 -10.30
CA ILE A 18 22.82 20.10 -9.18
C ILE A 18 23.77 20.92 -8.28
N ALA A 19 24.68 21.69 -8.85
CA ALA A 19 25.57 22.56 -8.08
C ALA A 19 24.83 23.66 -7.32
N ALA A 20 23.82 24.29 -7.92
CA ALA A 20 22.96 25.28 -7.28
C ALA A 20 22.15 24.66 -6.13
N CYS A 21 21.59 23.48 -6.31
CA CYS A 21 20.89 22.72 -5.26
C CYS A 21 21.84 22.32 -4.13
N SER A 22 23.00 21.81 -4.44
CA SER A 22 24.01 21.42 -3.43
C SER A 22 24.49 22.59 -2.57
N SER A 23 24.59 23.79 -3.16
CA SER A 23 25.04 25.01 -2.44
C SER A 23 23.93 25.76 -1.71
N GLY A 24 22.67 25.35 -1.84
CA GLY A 24 21.52 26.04 -1.25
C GLY A 24 21.22 27.40 -1.91
N ASN A 25 21.70 27.63 -3.14
CA ASN A 25 21.50 28.89 -3.82
C ASN A 25 20.14 28.95 -4.53
N ILE A 26 19.09 29.25 -3.79
CA ILE A 26 17.72 29.34 -4.30
C ILE A 26 17.56 30.36 -5.42
N SER A 27 18.29 31.48 -5.36
CA SER A 27 18.23 32.52 -6.42
C SER A 27 18.77 32.00 -7.75
N LEU A 28 19.85 31.22 -7.71
CA LEU A 28 20.39 30.59 -8.89
C LEU A 28 19.47 29.47 -9.43
N VAL A 29 18.88 28.65 -8.54
CA VAL A 29 17.88 27.65 -8.94
C VAL A 29 16.70 28.28 -9.67
N LYS A 30 16.11 29.38 -9.09
CA LYS A 30 15.05 30.13 -9.76
C LYS A 30 15.47 30.66 -11.12
N SER A 31 16.65 31.26 -11.23
CA SER A 31 17.18 31.78 -12.50
C SER A 31 17.34 30.69 -13.55
N LEU A 32 17.80 29.48 -13.17
CA LEU A 32 17.95 28.34 -14.08
C LEU A 32 16.60 27.78 -14.56
N LEU A 33 15.59 27.77 -13.68
CA LEU A 33 14.22 27.38 -14.01
C LEU A 33 13.57 28.37 -14.97
N ASP A 34 13.72 29.68 -14.70
CA ASP A 34 13.13 30.77 -15.51
C ASP A 34 13.78 30.89 -16.90
N GLN A 35 15.05 30.58 -17.03
CA GLN A 35 15.77 30.60 -18.31
C GLN A 35 15.43 29.40 -19.20
N SER A 36 14.80 28.36 -18.63
CA SER A 36 14.41 27.17 -19.35
C SER A 36 13.11 27.41 -20.12
N SER A 37 13.06 26.98 -21.37
CA SER A 37 11.79 26.93 -22.13
C SER A 37 10.76 25.95 -21.55
N ASN A 38 11.19 25.06 -20.65
CA ASN A 38 10.36 24.10 -19.93
C ASN A 38 10.94 23.86 -18.54
N SER A 39 10.43 24.57 -17.53
CA SER A 39 10.88 24.47 -16.13
C SER A 39 10.67 23.08 -15.55
N GLN A 40 9.57 22.40 -15.91
CA GLN A 40 9.29 21.03 -15.48
C GLN A 40 10.34 20.03 -15.98
N LEU A 41 10.75 20.12 -17.25
CA LEU A 41 11.80 19.27 -17.78
C LEU A 41 13.11 19.50 -17.05
N THR A 42 13.43 20.75 -16.74
CA THR A 42 14.66 21.14 -16.01
C THR A 42 14.62 20.65 -14.55
N ALA A 43 13.47 20.72 -13.87
CA ALA A 43 13.30 20.23 -12.51
C ALA A 43 13.36 18.68 -12.44
N SER A 44 13.06 17.99 -13.55
CA SER A 44 13.01 16.52 -13.66
C SER A 44 14.32 15.89 -14.14
N LEU A 45 15.37 16.67 -14.35
CA LEU A 45 16.66 16.15 -14.81
C LEU A 45 17.29 15.20 -13.79
N GLN A 46 17.93 14.15 -14.28
CA GLN A 46 18.77 13.24 -13.49
C GLN A 46 20.17 13.13 -14.12
N ASP A 47 21.18 13.03 -13.29
CA ASP A 47 22.55 12.78 -13.75
C ASP A 47 22.68 11.40 -14.39
N GLU A 48 23.19 11.32 -15.59
CA GLU A 48 23.27 10.08 -16.35
C GLU A 48 24.14 9.01 -15.67
N SER A 49 25.14 9.41 -14.89
CA SER A 49 26.10 8.50 -14.26
C SER A 49 25.62 7.96 -12.91
N THR A 50 24.96 8.78 -12.11
CA THR A 50 24.55 8.49 -10.73
C THR A 50 23.04 8.26 -10.60
N GLY A 51 22.24 8.83 -11.50
CA GLY A 51 20.78 8.90 -11.38
C GLY A 51 20.32 9.98 -10.41
N LEU A 52 21.21 10.79 -9.82
CA LEU A 52 20.82 11.83 -8.86
C LEU A 52 20.02 12.94 -9.55
N SER A 53 18.89 13.31 -8.93
CA SER A 53 18.09 14.46 -9.33
C SER A 53 18.42 15.69 -8.49
N PRO A 54 18.11 16.92 -8.98
CA PRO A 54 18.20 18.13 -8.16
C PRO A 54 17.44 18.01 -6.83
N LEU A 55 16.27 17.38 -6.83
CA LEU A 55 15.46 17.15 -5.64
C LEU A 55 16.17 16.24 -4.62
N MET A 56 16.83 15.17 -5.05
CA MET A 56 17.61 14.31 -4.17
C MET A 56 18.78 15.05 -3.54
N VAL A 57 19.48 15.88 -4.30
CA VAL A 57 20.64 16.63 -3.83
C VAL A 57 20.23 17.69 -2.79
N CYS A 58 19.16 18.47 -3.03
CA CYS A 58 18.72 19.45 -2.04
C CYS A 58 18.08 18.76 -0.79
N ALA A 59 17.47 17.60 -0.94
CA ALA A 59 16.96 16.80 0.17
C ALA A 59 18.10 16.27 1.05
N GLU A 60 19.19 15.77 0.45
CA GLU A 60 20.41 15.35 1.15
C GLU A 60 21.04 16.50 1.95
N LYS A 61 21.03 17.73 1.40
CA LYS A 61 21.70 18.90 1.98
C LYS A 61 20.80 19.72 2.92
N GLY A 62 19.54 19.36 3.11
CA GLY A 62 18.63 20.04 4.03
C GLY A 62 18.07 21.37 3.50
N HIS A 63 17.98 21.54 2.17
CA HIS A 63 17.49 22.78 1.57
C HIS A 63 15.98 22.71 1.28
N ALA A 64 15.16 22.80 2.33
CA ALA A 64 13.70 22.63 2.25
C ALA A 64 13.02 23.59 1.28
N ASP A 65 13.43 24.86 1.26
CA ASP A 65 12.87 25.88 0.35
C ASP A 65 13.10 25.51 -1.13
N ILE A 66 14.25 24.92 -1.44
CA ILE A 66 14.59 24.50 -2.79
C ILE A 66 13.80 23.23 -3.13
N CYS A 67 13.66 22.29 -2.18
CA CYS A 67 12.84 21.09 -2.38
C CYS A 67 11.40 21.47 -2.70
N ASN A 68 10.79 22.38 -1.92
CA ASN A 68 9.44 22.87 -2.18
C ASN A 68 9.32 23.51 -3.57
N LEU A 69 10.25 24.39 -3.93
CA LEU A 69 10.29 25.06 -5.24
C LEU A 69 10.36 24.04 -6.39
N LEU A 70 11.22 23.01 -6.27
CA LEU A 70 11.36 21.98 -7.30
C LEU A 70 10.08 21.14 -7.44
N LEU A 71 9.42 20.79 -6.31
CA LEU A 71 8.15 20.06 -6.32
C LEU A 71 7.03 20.88 -6.97
N GLU A 72 6.95 22.18 -6.70
CA GLU A 72 6.01 23.10 -7.37
C GLU A 72 6.26 23.21 -8.88
N GLN A 73 7.49 23.01 -9.33
CA GLN A 73 7.85 22.95 -10.75
C GLN A 73 7.70 21.54 -11.35
N GLY A 74 7.15 20.59 -10.61
CA GLY A 74 6.84 19.25 -11.07
C GLY A 74 8.04 18.29 -11.06
N ALA A 75 9.03 18.52 -10.20
CA ALA A 75 10.09 17.53 -9.99
C ALA A 75 9.48 16.20 -9.53
N PRO A 76 9.90 15.05 -10.11
CA PRO A 76 9.39 13.74 -9.71
C PRO A 76 9.83 13.42 -8.27
N TRP A 77 8.86 13.40 -7.34
CA TRP A 77 9.10 13.09 -5.93
C TRP A 77 9.53 11.63 -5.71
N ASN A 78 9.11 10.73 -6.62
CA ASN A 78 9.32 9.28 -6.59
C ASN A 78 10.46 8.80 -7.51
N ALA A 79 11.22 9.70 -8.13
CA ALA A 79 12.41 9.32 -8.89
C ALA A 79 13.41 8.63 -7.97
N VAL A 80 14.09 7.60 -8.49
CA VAL A 80 15.16 6.88 -7.79
C VAL A 80 16.50 7.02 -8.50
N ASP A 81 17.57 7.02 -7.73
CA ASP A 81 18.94 6.97 -8.24
C ASP A 81 19.31 5.54 -8.66
N ARG A 82 20.56 5.33 -9.11
CA ARG A 82 21.03 3.99 -9.50
C ARG A 82 21.17 3.01 -8.34
N LYS A 83 21.03 3.45 -7.10
CA LYS A 83 21.03 2.62 -5.90
C LYS A 83 19.59 2.33 -5.40
N GLY A 84 18.56 2.83 -6.10
CA GLY A 84 17.16 2.71 -5.68
C GLY A 84 16.75 3.71 -4.60
N GLN A 85 17.55 4.76 -4.34
CA GLN A 85 17.24 5.78 -3.33
C GLN A 85 16.48 6.95 -3.94
N CYS A 86 15.43 7.42 -3.29
CA CYS A 86 14.68 8.62 -3.65
C CYS A 86 15.06 9.82 -2.78
N ALA A 87 14.51 11.00 -3.08
CA ALA A 87 14.73 12.20 -2.29
C ALA A 87 14.32 12.03 -0.81
N GLY A 88 13.27 11.25 -0.54
CA GLY A 88 12.84 10.94 0.82
C GLY A 88 13.86 10.11 1.59
N ASN A 89 14.50 9.12 0.95
CA ASN A 89 15.60 8.39 1.57
C ASN A 89 16.79 9.31 1.87
N CYS A 90 17.17 10.17 0.90
CA CYS A 90 18.26 11.13 1.09
C CYS A 90 17.99 12.07 2.28
N ALA A 91 16.75 12.55 2.46
CA ALA A 91 16.38 13.37 3.58
C ALA A 91 16.40 12.58 4.91
N THR A 92 15.87 11.36 4.92
CA THR A 92 15.83 10.50 6.12
C THR A 92 17.24 10.15 6.60
N ASP A 93 18.14 9.75 5.70
CA ASP A 93 19.52 9.36 6.00
C ASP A 93 20.34 10.53 6.61
N ASN A 94 19.91 11.78 6.35
CA ASN A 94 20.53 12.99 6.87
C ASN A 94 19.68 13.72 7.95
N GLU A 95 18.64 13.07 8.47
CA GLU A 95 17.79 13.54 9.57
C GLU A 95 17.07 14.89 9.26
N HIS A 96 16.80 15.18 7.99
CA HIS A 96 16.06 16.37 7.55
C HIS A 96 14.55 16.11 7.58
N TRP A 97 13.98 16.00 8.79
CA TRP A 97 12.60 15.58 9.03
C TRP A 97 11.55 16.53 8.44
N ASP A 98 11.85 17.82 8.35
CA ASP A 98 11.02 18.82 7.68
C ASP A 98 10.85 18.51 6.18
N ILE A 99 11.95 18.12 5.52
CA ILE A 99 11.92 17.69 4.11
C ILE A 99 11.23 16.31 3.96
N VAL A 100 11.47 15.37 4.89
CA VAL A 100 10.76 14.08 4.91
C VAL A 100 9.25 14.34 4.96
N ASN A 101 8.77 15.17 5.87
CA ASN A 101 7.35 15.50 6.00
C ASN A 101 6.80 16.17 4.73
N LEU A 102 7.53 17.14 4.17
CA LEU A 102 7.17 17.79 2.91
C LEU A 102 7.00 16.78 1.77
N LEU A 103 7.94 15.86 1.63
CA LEU A 103 7.92 14.84 0.56
C LEU A 103 6.84 13.79 0.79
N VAL A 104 6.58 13.38 2.04
CA VAL A 104 5.46 12.46 2.38
C VAL A 104 4.13 13.12 2.05
N GLU A 105 3.92 14.37 2.45
CA GLU A 105 2.69 15.10 2.14
C GLU A 105 2.48 15.25 0.63
N HIS A 106 3.53 15.66 -0.09
CA HIS A 106 3.48 15.81 -1.55
C HIS A 106 3.21 14.47 -2.24
N GLY A 107 3.93 13.40 -1.86
CA GLY A 107 3.78 12.06 -2.43
C GLY A 107 2.37 11.52 -2.17
N THR A 108 1.88 11.62 -0.95
CA THR A 108 0.52 11.20 -0.59
C THR A 108 -0.53 11.91 -1.43
N LYS A 109 -0.42 13.24 -1.59
CA LYS A 109 -1.34 14.02 -2.41
C LYS A 109 -1.27 13.61 -3.89
N ALA A 110 -0.07 13.37 -4.42
CA ALA A 110 0.12 12.94 -5.80
C ALA A 110 -0.52 11.56 -6.06
N GLU A 111 -0.32 10.59 -5.16
CA GLU A 111 -0.89 9.24 -5.26
C GLU A 111 -2.43 9.25 -5.17
N LEU A 112 -3.00 10.03 -4.24
CA LEU A 112 -4.46 10.16 -4.12
C LEU A 112 -5.09 10.77 -5.37
N ILE A 113 -4.45 11.79 -5.97
CA ILE A 113 -4.92 12.41 -7.23
C ILE A 113 -4.81 11.39 -8.39
N LEU A 114 -3.71 10.65 -8.47
CA LEU A 114 -3.50 9.64 -9.50
C LEU A 114 -4.55 8.53 -9.38
N GLY A 115 -4.79 7.99 -8.19
CA GLY A 115 -5.80 6.98 -7.92
C GLY A 115 -7.21 7.46 -8.30
N ALA A 116 -7.58 8.68 -7.92
CA ALA A 116 -8.86 9.28 -8.30
C ALA A 116 -9.01 9.42 -9.82
N SER A 117 -7.94 9.82 -10.53
CA SER A 117 -7.93 9.95 -11.98
C SER A 117 -8.09 8.60 -12.68
N MET A 118 -7.41 7.55 -12.19
CA MET A 118 -7.52 6.19 -12.71
C MET A 118 -8.94 5.62 -12.53
N ARG A 119 -9.57 5.83 -11.37
CA ARG A 119 -10.96 5.42 -11.12
C ARG A 119 -11.93 6.12 -12.07
N SER A 120 -11.76 7.41 -12.30
CA SER A 120 -12.57 8.18 -13.26
C SER A 120 -12.44 7.64 -14.69
N MET A 121 -11.24 7.24 -15.11
CA MET A 121 -11.02 6.64 -16.44
C MET A 121 -11.65 5.24 -16.56
N LYS A 122 -11.56 4.39 -15.53
CA LYS A 122 -12.24 3.07 -15.51
C LYS A 122 -13.75 3.22 -15.62
N GLY A 123 -14.36 4.20 -14.94
CA GLY A 123 -15.81 4.48 -15.03
C GLY A 123 -16.27 5.07 -16.35
N ALA A 124 -15.39 5.66 -17.16
CA ALA A 124 -15.69 6.23 -18.46
C ALA A 124 -15.63 5.23 -19.63
N LEU A 125 -15.09 4.01 -19.40
CA LEU A 125 -15.08 2.96 -20.42
C LEU A 125 -16.46 2.30 -20.54
N PRO A 126 -17.02 2.12 -21.77
CA PRO A 126 -18.31 1.46 -21.95
C PRO A 126 -18.28 0.04 -21.39
N MET A 127 -19.35 -0.38 -20.71
CA MET A 127 -19.54 -1.71 -20.13
C MET A 127 -19.27 -2.89 -21.09
N ALA A 128 -19.29 -2.66 -22.41
CA ALA A 128 -19.01 -3.66 -23.44
C ALA A 128 -17.54 -4.13 -23.49
N ALA A 129 -16.60 -3.38 -22.90
CA ALA A 129 -15.18 -3.76 -22.87
C ALA A 129 -14.79 -4.63 -21.66
N GLN A 130 -15.65 -4.77 -20.67
CA GLN A 130 -15.37 -5.52 -19.45
C GLN A 130 -15.69 -7.03 -19.52
N ASN A 131 -16.38 -7.49 -20.60
CA ASN A 131 -16.86 -8.87 -20.73
C ASN A 131 -16.21 -9.68 -21.88
N GLN A 132 -15.01 -9.30 -22.33
CA GLN A 132 -14.28 -10.10 -23.32
C GLN A 132 -13.05 -10.79 -22.70
N ASN A 133 -13.29 -11.73 -21.79
CA ASN A 133 -12.35 -12.83 -21.49
C ASN A 133 -13.13 -14.15 -21.54
N GLY A 134 -13.38 -14.63 -22.75
CA GLY A 134 -13.96 -15.94 -23.02
C GLY A 134 -13.99 -16.22 -24.51
N ASN A 135 -13.06 -17.08 -24.96
CA ASN A 135 -12.85 -17.69 -26.27
C ASN A 135 -11.91 -16.96 -27.24
N SER A 136 -10.68 -17.43 -27.23
CA SER A 136 -9.72 -17.25 -28.32
C SER A 136 -9.92 -18.34 -29.37
N GLU A 137 -10.43 -17.96 -30.55
CA GLU A 137 -10.15 -18.68 -31.79
C GLU A 137 -9.02 -17.96 -32.52
N GLU A 138 -8.02 -18.74 -32.93
CA GLU A 138 -6.88 -18.31 -33.73
C GLU A 138 -7.35 -17.70 -35.07
N HIS A 139 -6.97 -16.46 -35.36
CA HIS A 139 -6.79 -15.98 -36.72
C HIS A 139 -5.56 -15.09 -36.83
N ASN A 140 -4.63 -15.65 -37.58
CA ASN A 140 -3.46 -15.06 -38.19
C ASN A 140 -3.90 -13.96 -39.17
N ASP A 141 -3.48 -12.70 -38.96
CA ASP A 141 -3.26 -11.81 -40.10
C ASP A 141 -2.36 -10.60 -39.76
N GLN A 142 -1.64 -10.21 -40.80
CA GLN A 142 -0.48 -9.35 -40.91
C GLN A 142 -0.74 -7.86 -40.63
N GLN A 143 0.31 -7.27 -40.07
CA GLN A 143 0.80 -5.89 -40.25
C GLN A 143 -0.18 -4.76 -40.62
N SER A 144 -0.33 -3.79 -39.69
CA SER A 144 -0.29 -2.38 -40.06
C SER A 144 0.41 -1.55 -38.96
N ASN A 145 1.57 -1.04 -39.33
CA ASN A 145 2.30 -0.01 -38.59
C ASN A 145 1.45 1.26 -38.50
N THR A 146 1.13 1.67 -37.29
CA THR A 146 0.81 3.07 -37.00
C THR A 146 1.61 3.50 -35.80
N GLU A 147 2.61 4.32 -36.05
CA GLU A 147 3.45 5.00 -35.07
C GLU A 147 2.55 5.86 -34.15
N THR A 148 2.26 5.39 -32.95
CA THR A 148 1.82 6.23 -31.86
C THR A 148 3.06 6.78 -31.16
N LYS A 149 3.24 8.10 -31.34
CA LYS A 149 4.30 8.89 -30.74
C LYS A 149 4.43 8.61 -29.24
N ASN A 150 5.67 8.27 -28.84
CA ASN A 150 6.19 8.25 -27.50
C ASN A 150 5.67 9.42 -26.63
N MET A 151 4.66 9.18 -25.81
CA MET A 151 4.56 9.86 -24.55
C MET A 151 5.58 9.18 -23.64
N THR A 152 6.62 9.90 -23.30
CA THR A 152 7.62 9.49 -22.32
C THR A 152 6.87 9.10 -21.04
N LYS A 153 6.80 7.80 -20.77
CA LYS A 153 6.46 7.28 -19.45
C LYS A 153 7.49 7.88 -18.51
N GLY A 154 7.05 8.74 -17.59
CA GLY A 154 7.84 9.06 -16.42
C GLY A 154 8.19 7.73 -15.72
N PRO A 155 9.31 7.62 -15.03
CA PRO A 155 9.68 6.40 -14.36
C PRO A 155 8.67 6.14 -13.22
N ILE A 156 7.63 5.38 -13.52
CA ILE A 156 6.89 4.65 -12.48
C ILE A 156 7.93 3.69 -11.91
N PRO A 157 8.14 3.62 -10.60
CA PRO A 157 9.02 2.62 -10.03
C PRO A 157 8.57 1.27 -10.55
N VAL A 158 9.42 0.60 -11.32
CA VAL A 158 9.17 -0.67 -12.03
C VAL A 158 8.69 -1.77 -11.06
N GLU A 159 8.88 -1.57 -9.76
CA GLU A 159 8.60 -2.53 -8.69
C GLU A 159 7.14 -2.56 -8.22
N TRP A 160 6.37 -1.50 -8.41
CA TRP A 160 4.93 -1.50 -8.09
C TRP A 160 4.10 -2.34 -9.08
N GLU A 161 4.51 -2.39 -10.34
CA GLU A 161 3.86 -3.22 -11.37
C GLU A 161 4.28 -4.70 -11.28
N SER A 162 5.42 -5.01 -10.65
CA SER A 162 6.01 -6.34 -10.70
C SER A 162 5.40 -7.36 -9.75
N SER A 163 4.55 -6.95 -8.80
CA SER A 163 3.88 -7.84 -7.84
C SER A 163 2.49 -8.28 -8.28
N THR A 164 1.88 -7.61 -9.26
CA THR A 164 0.56 -7.99 -9.74
C THR A 164 0.63 -9.19 -10.68
N LYS A 165 -0.20 -10.20 -10.42
CA LYS A 165 -0.32 -11.40 -11.25
C LYS A 165 -1.79 -11.62 -11.61
N PRO A 166 -2.30 -10.93 -12.64
CA PRO A 166 -3.73 -10.97 -12.99
C PRO A 166 -4.22 -12.35 -13.40
N ASP A 167 -3.31 -13.23 -13.82
CA ASP A 167 -3.57 -14.62 -14.19
C ASP A 167 -3.33 -15.63 -13.05
N TYR A 168 -3.03 -15.17 -11.84
CA TYR A 168 -2.71 -16.02 -10.68
C TYR A 168 -3.75 -17.12 -10.44
N LEU A 169 -5.04 -16.81 -10.51
CA LEU A 169 -6.11 -17.79 -10.29
C LEU A 169 -6.17 -18.91 -11.34
N GLN A 170 -5.48 -18.76 -12.45
CA GLN A 170 -5.41 -19.73 -13.54
C GLN A 170 -4.11 -20.54 -13.52
N ARG A 171 -3.15 -20.14 -12.69
CA ARG A 171 -1.83 -20.77 -12.52
C ARG A 171 -1.92 -21.94 -11.54
N ASN A 172 -0.88 -22.79 -11.53
CA ASN A 172 -0.76 -23.78 -10.48
C ASN A 172 -0.04 -23.19 -9.28
N VAL A 173 -0.35 -23.74 -8.12
CA VAL A 173 0.41 -23.46 -6.90
C VAL A 173 0.94 -24.77 -6.33
N ARG A 174 2.05 -24.71 -5.62
CA ARG A 174 2.63 -25.88 -4.97
C ARG A 174 3.06 -25.56 -3.54
N TYR A 175 2.82 -26.51 -2.68
CA TYR A 175 3.34 -26.50 -1.31
C TYR A 175 4.67 -27.24 -1.27
N ASN A 176 5.63 -26.79 -0.46
CA ASN A 176 6.81 -27.58 -0.16
C ASN A 176 6.44 -28.82 0.70
N ALA A 177 7.41 -29.72 0.88
CA ALA A 177 7.17 -30.98 1.59
C ALA A 177 6.70 -30.80 3.04
N ASP A 178 7.14 -29.73 3.69
CA ASP A 178 6.87 -29.43 5.09
C ASP A 178 5.59 -28.59 5.28
N GLY A 179 4.99 -28.11 4.20
CA GLY A 179 3.80 -27.24 4.25
C GLY A 179 4.09 -25.82 4.77
N THR A 180 5.35 -25.39 4.75
CA THR A 180 5.82 -24.09 5.29
C THR A 180 6.03 -23.05 4.21
N LEU A 181 5.85 -23.39 2.94
CA LEU A 181 6.04 -22.52 1.79
C LEU A 181 5.02 -22.84 0.71
N LEU A 182 4.31 -21.83 0.26
CA LEU A 182 3.41 -21.86 -0.90
C LEU A 182 4.01 -21.04 -2.03
N LEU A 183 4.22 -21.66 -3.17
CA LEU A 183 4.81 -21.05 -4.38
C LEU A 183 3.83 -21.06 -5.53
N ASP A 184 3.93 -20.09 -6.41
CA ASP A 184 3.28 -20.13 -7.73
C ASP A 184 4.16 -20.81 -8.80
N ASP A 185 3.71 -20.81 -10.06
CA ASP A 185 4.42 -21.42 -11.20
C ASP A 185 5.77 -20.77 -11.52
N ASP A 186 5.99 -19.54 -11.08
CA ASP A 186 7.23 -18.80 -11.32
C ASP A 186 8.27 -18.97 -10.19
N ASP A 187 8.01 -19.82 -9.20
CA ASP A 187 8.78 -19.95 -7.97
C ASP A 187 8.74 -18.68 -7.07
N ASP A 188 7.76 -17.82 -7.26
CA ASP A 188 7.53 -16.70 -6.35
C ASP A 188 6.70 -17.18 -5.15
N ALA A 189 7.06 -16.71 -3.97
CA ALA A 189 6.33 -17.07 -2.76
C ALA A 189 4.98 -16.37 -2.71
N VAL A 190 3.93 -17.16 -2.54
CA VAL A 190 2.58 -16.69 -2.26
C VAL A 190 2.42 -16.44 -0.76
N MET A 191 2.94 -17.35 0.08
CA MET A 191 2.95 -17.22 1.54
C MET A 191 4.05 -18.10 2.14
N MET A 192 4.62 -17.67 3.25
CA MET A 192 5.74 -18.33 3.92
C MET A 192 5.55 -18.40 5.42
N GLU A 193 6.06 -19.48 6.05
CA GLU A 193 5.95 -19.73 7.49
C GLU A 193 6.57 -18.63 8.37
N TRP A 194 7.58 -17.91 7.89
CA TRP A 194 8.20 -16.81 8.64
C TRP A 194 7.21 -15.67 8.96
N GLU A 195 6.08 -15.60 8.23
CA GLU A 195 5.01 -14.62 8.47
C GLU A 195 4.16 -14.97 9.70
N ARG A 196 4.26 -16.19 10.24
CA ARG A 196 3.45 -16.66 11.38
C ARG A 196 3.38 -15.67 12.54
N PRO A 197 4.49 -15.09 13.03
CA PRO A 197 4.41 -14.14 14.13
C PRO A 197 3.57 -12.89 13.78
N LEU A 198 3.58 -12.46 12.53
CA LEU A 198 2.75 -11.35 12.04
C LEU A 198 1.28 -11.76 11.98
N MET A 199 0.99 -12.95 11.46
CA MET A 199 -0.38 -13.49 11.38
C MET A 199 -0.99 -13.71 12.76
N ASP A 200 -0.19 -14.18 13.75
CA ASP A 200 -0.62 -14.30 15.14
C ASP A 200 -0.96 -12.93 15.75
N ALA A 201 -0.16 -11.90 15.45
CA ALA A 201 -0.42 -10.53 15.90
C ALA A 201 -1.70 -9.96 15.27
N HIS A 202 -1.91 -10.16 13.96
CA HIS A 202 -3.14 -9.75 13.28
C HIS A 202 -4.37 -10.47 13.86
N ALA A 203 -4.28 -11.79 14.06
CA ALA A 203 -5.37 -12.58 14.65
C ALA A 203 -5.74 -12.09 16.05
N SER A 204 -4.76 -11.79 16.89
CA SER A 204 -4.97 -11.22 18.22
C SER A 204 -5.71 -9.88 18.14
N ILE A 205 -5.26 -8.97 17.28
CA ILE A 205 -5.83 -7.63 17.18
C ILE A 205 -7.26 -7.66 16.67
N ILE A 206 -7.56 -8.36 15.57
CA ILE A 206 -8.90 -8.38 15.00
C ILE A 206 -9.92 -9.13 15.87
N THR A 207 -9.47 -9.88 16.88
CA THR A 207 -10.29 -10.51 17.90
C THR A 207 -10.35 -9.71 19.20
N SER A 208 -9.92 -8.45 19.20
CA SER A 208 -9.85 -7.60 20.40
C SER A 208 -9.00 -8.24 21.50
N ASP A 209 -7.72 -8.46 21.20
CA ASP A 209 -6.72 -9.09 22.07
C ASP A 209 -7.09 -10.55 22.45
N GLY A 210 -7.58 -11.32 21.47
CA GLY A 210 -7.87 -12.75 21.62
C GLY A 210 -9.20 -13.07 22.32
N ALA A 211 -10.16 -12.16 22.28
CA ALA A 211 -11.47 -12.41 22.85
C ALA A 211 -12.22 -13.53 22.11
N LYS A 212 -12.83 -14.45 22.88
CA LYS A 212 -13.61 -15.57 22.33
C LYS A 212 -14.97 -15.14 21.77
N GLY A 213 -15.52 -15.97 20.90
CA GLY A 213 -16.89 -15.82 20.40
C GLY A 213 -17.05 -14.72 19.35
N LYS A 214 -15.96 -14.15 18.85
CA LYS A 214 -15.97 -13.12 17.81
C LYS A 214 -16.42 -13.67 16.46
N ARG A 215 -16.98 -12.81 15.64
CA ARG A 215 -17.33 -13.09 14.24
C ARG A 215 -16.25 -12.51 13.37
N VAL A 216 -15.44 -13.35 12.73
CA VAL A 216 -14.25 -12.92 12.01
C VAL A 216 -14.27 -13.35 10.55
N MET A 217 -13.59 -12.62 9.70
CA MET A 217 -13.38 -12.95 8.29
C MET A 217 -11.91 -12.80 7.91
N ASN A 218 -11.42 -13.80 7.19
CA ASN A 218 -10.14 -13.75 6.49
C ASN A 218 -10.38 -13.76 4.98
N VAL A 219 -9.67 -12.92 4.23
CA VAL A 219 -9.65 -12.88 2.77
C VAL A 219 -8.27 -13.27 2.29
N GLY A 220 -8.16 -14.46 1.67
CA GLY A 220 -6.91 -15.12 1.31
C GLY A 220 -6.46 -16.13 2.37
N PHE A 221 -6.49 -17.42 2.02
CA PHE A 221 -6.15 -18.49 2.96
C PHE A 221 -4.64 -18.80 2.99
N GLY A 222 -4.00 -18.91 1.82
CA GLY A 222 -2.58 -19.22 1.68
C GLY A 222 -2.19 -20.54 2.37
N LEU A 223 -1.40 -20.43 3.44
CA LEU A 223 -1.00 -21.54 4.31
C LEU A 223 -1.99 -21.78 5.48
N GLY A 224 -3.00 -20.92 5.63
CA GLY A 224 -3.96 -20.97 6.75
C GLY A 224 -3.34 -20.59 8.10
N ILE A 225 -2.28 -19.78 8.09
CA ILE A 225 -1.56 -19.40 9.31
C ILE A 225 -2.47 -18.56 10.20
N ILE A 226 -3.04 -17.47 9.67
CA ILE A 226 -3.94 -16.62 10.44
C ILE A 226 -5.21 -17.34 10.84
N ASP A 227 -5.76 -18.19 9.95
CA ASP A 227 -6.96 -18.97 10.23
C ASP A 227 -6.74 -19.95 11.38
N THR A 228 -5.53 -20.56 11.43
CA THR A 228 -5.13 -21.43 12.53
C THR A 228 -5.04 -20.65 13.85
N ALA A 229 -4.46 -19.46 13.84
CA ALA A 229 -4.40 -18.58 15.01
C ALA A 229 -5.80 -18.14 15.47
N LEU A 230 -6.67 -17.73 14.54
CA LEU A 230 -8.04 -17.31 14.83
C LEU A 230 -8.86 -18.43 15.50
N GLN A 231 -8.66 -19.69 15.07
CA GLN A 231 -9.36 -20.84 15.68
C GLN A 231 -8.98 -21.05 17.16
N THR A 232 -7.78 -20.63 17.59
CA THR A 232 -7.39 -20.71 19.02
C THR A 232 -8.21 -19.77 19.91
N TYR A 233 -8.83 -18.74 19.34
CA TYR A 233 -9.70 -17.78 20.02
C TYR A 233 -11.19 -18.19 19.99
N GLU A 234 -11.50 -19.39 19.49
CA GLU A 234 -12.86 -19.96 19.48
C GLU A 234 -13.91 -18.98 18.91
N PRO A 235 -13.77 -18.52 17.64
CA PRO A 235 -14.73 -17.61 17.03
C PRO A 235 -16.11 -18.27 16.91
N SER A 236 -17.19 -17.49 17.09
CA SER A 236 -18.55 -17.98 16.86
C SER A 236 -18.89 -18.13 15.39
N LEU A 237 -18.23 -17.34 14.54
CA LEU A 237 -18.27 -17.42 13.08
C LEU A 237 -16.88 -17.04 12.54
N HIS A 238 -16.34 -17.90 11.68
CA HIS A 238 -15.08 -17.68 10.98
C HIS A 238 -15.29 -17.87 9.49
N ILE A 239 -15.44 -16.78 8.75
CA ILE A 239 -15.57 -16.79 7.29
C ILE A 239 -14.17 -16.76 6.67
N ILE A 240 -13.93 -17.65 5.70
CA ILE A 240 -12.69 -17.70 4.94
C ILE A 240 -13.05 -17.58 3.46
N ILE A 241 -12.59 -16.50 2.82
CA ILE A 241 -12.76 -16.31 1.37
C ILE A 241 -11.46 -16.71 0.69
N GLU A 242 -11.52 -17.71 -0.20
CA GLU A 242 -10.37 -18.16 -0.97
C GLU A 242 -10.73 -18.24 -2.45
N ALA A 243 -9.94 -17.60 -3.30
CA ALA A 243 -10.21 -17.50 -4.73
C ALA A 243 -9.43 -18.53 -5.56
N HIS A 244 -8.24 -18.95 -5.10
CA HIS A 244 -7.39 -19.83 -5.87
C HIS A 244 -7.86 -21.30 -5.76
N PRO A 245 -8.19 -21.99 -6.89
CA PRO A 245 -8.78 -23.33 -6.84
C PRO A 245 -7.87 -24.36 -6.18
N GLY A 246 -6.55 -24.28 -6.38
CA GLY A 246 -5.57 -25.18 -5.77
C GLY A 246 -5.46 -25.01 -4.25
N VAL A 247 -5.47 -23.77 -3.77
CA VAL A 247 -5.47 -23.45 -2.33
C VAL A 247 -6.78 -23.89 -1.69
N HIS A 248 -7.91 -23.59 -2.31
CA HIS A 248 -9.23 -24.02 -1.85
C HIS A 248 -9.32 -25.55 -1.76
N ALA A 249 -8.86 -26.28 -2.79
CA ALA A 249 -8.87 -27.76 -2.78
C ALA A 249 -8.05 -28.32 -1.59
N LYS A 250 -6.88 -27.73 -1.31
CA LYS A 250 -6.05 -28.11 -0.15
C LYS A 250 -6.77 -27.81 1.15
N MET A 251 -7.37 -26.65 1.29
CA MET A 251 -8.14 -26.24 2.47
C MET A 251 -9.27 -27.24 2.78
N ILE A 252 -10.03 -27.65 1.76
CA ILE A 252 -11.10 -28.66 1.91
C ILE A 252 -10.52 -30.03 2.28
N ALA A 253 -9.41 -30.43 1.65
CA ALA A 253 -8.73 -31.71 1.97
C ALA A 253 -8.25 -31.75 3.43
N ASP A 254 -7.81 -30.61 3.96
CA ASP A 254 -7.39 -30.44 5.37
C ASP A 254 -8.59 -30.30 6.34
N GLY A 255 -9.82 -30.35 5.83
CA GLY A 255 -11.05 -30.39 6.63
C GLY A 255 -11.48 -29.04 7.22
N TRP A 256 -11.06 -27.92 6.63
CA TRP A 256 -11.45 -26.60 7.12
C TRP A 256 -12.95 -26.36 7.06
N ASP A 257 -13.64 -26.87 6.05
CA ASP A 257 -15.09 -26.82 5.89
C ASP A 257 -15.87 -27.57 7.00
N LYS A 258 -15.18 -28.40 7.78
CA LYS A 258 -15.77 -29.22 8.86
C LYS A 258 -15.48 -28.68 10.25
N LYS A 259 -14.64 -27.65 10.36
CA LYS A 259 -14.32 -27.05 11.66
C LYS A 259 -15.53 -26.31 12.24
N PRO A 260 -15.76 -26.36 13.55
CA PRO A 260 -16.89 -25.65 14.18
C PRO A 260 -16.80 -24.13 13.93
N GLY A 261 -17.90 -23.53 13.52
CA GLY A 261 -18.00 -22.08 13.27
C GLY A 261 -17.33 -21.62 11.98
N VAL A 262 -16.65 -22.49 11.24
CA VAL A 262 -16.01 -22.11 9.97
C VAL A 262 -17.01 -22.16 8.81
N ARG A 263 -17.00 -21.10 8.02
CA ARG A 263 -17.72 -20.98 6.75
C ARG A 263 -16.69 -20.66 5.64
N VAL A 264 -16.49 -21.60 4.74
CA VAL A 264 -15.60 -21.45 3.58
C VAL A 264 -16.39 -20.91 2.40
N GLU A 265 -15.93 -19.81 1.82
CA GLU A 265 -16.47 -19.21 0.60
C GLU A 265 -15.43 -19.31 -0.52
N PHE A 266 -15.74 -20.10 -1.56
CA PHE A 266 -14.87 -20.21 -2.73
C PHE A 266 -15.24 -19.18 -3.77
N GLY A 267 -14.29 -18.32 -4.13
CA GLY A 267 -14.42 -17.29 -5.14
C GLY A 267 -13.65 -16.02 -4.80
N ARG A 268 -13.66 -15.09 -5.73
CA ARG A 268 -13.07 -13.77 -5.50
C ARG A 268 -13.92 -12.99 -4.48
N TRP A 269 -13.26 -12.20 -3.64
CA TRP A 269 -13.96 -11.38 -2.66
C TRP A 269 -14.95 -10.40 -3.32
N GLN A 270 -14.64 -9.92 -4.56
CA GLN A 270 -15.51 -9.06 -5.36
C GLN A 270 -16.89 -9.71 -5.64
N ASP A 271 -16.94 -11.04 -5.72
CA ASP A 271 -18.16 -11.81 -5.98
C ASP A 271 -18.84 -12.30 -4.69
N VAL A 272 -18.06 -12.52 -3.64
CA VAL A 272 -18.50 -13.11 -2.37
C VAL A 272 -19.00 -12.04 -1.40
N LEU A 273 -18.21 -10.99 -1.19
CA LEU A 273 -18.48 -9.98 -0.17
C LEU A 273 -19.84 -9.26 -0.34
N PRO A 274 -20.29 -8.91 -1.57
CA PRO A 274 -21.63 -8.36 -1.76
C PRO A 274 -22.77 -9.29 -1.29
N LYS A 275 -22.58 -10.61 -1.39
CA LYS A 275 -23.57 -11.59 -0.91
C LYS A 275 -23.61 -11.62 0.61
N LEU A 276 -22.45 -11.61 1.27
CA LEU A 276 -22.34 -11.55 2.74
C LEU A 276 -22.95 -10.26 3.29
N ILE A 277 -22.75 -9.13 2.61
CA ILE A 277 -23.39 -7.86 2.95
C ILE A 277 -24.92 -7.97 2.82
N ALA A 278 -25.41 -8.57 1.74
CA ALA A 278 -26.86 -8.76 1.50
C ALA A 278 -27.50 -9.70 2.53
N GLU A 279 -26.74 -10.62 3.14
CA GLU A 279 -27.17 -11.47 4.26
C GLU A 279 -27.32 -10.67 5.56
N GLY A 280 -26.89 -9.41 5.62
CA GLY A 280 -26.92 -8.57 6.83
C GLY A 280 -25.93 -9.00 7.89
N LEU A 281 -24.81 -9.60 7.48
CA LEU A 281 -23.76 -10.01 8.41
C LEU A 281 -23.03 -8.78 8.96
N GLU A 282 -22.69 -8.84 10.24
CA GLU A 282 -21.78 -7.89 10.91
C GLU A 282 -20.61 -8.68 11.48
N LEU A 283 -19.38 -8.20 11.27
CA LEU A 283 -18.15 -8.88 11.65
C LEU A 283 -17.36 -8.06 12.65
N ASP A 284 -16.93 -8.69 13.75
CA ASP A 284 -16.09 -8.05 14.78
C ASP A 284 -14.65 -7.83 14.31
N GLY A 285 -14.15 -8.71 13.42
CA GLY A 285 -12.78 -8.64 12.92
C GLY A 285 -12.68 -9.04 11.46
N ILE A 286 -11.91 -8.30 10.68
CA ILE A 286 -11.67 -8.59 9.26
C ILE A 286 -10.16 -8.47 8.99
N PHE A 287 -9.62 -9.49 8.32
CA PHE A 287 -8.24 -9.48 7.81
C PHE A 287 -8.24 -9.65 6.29
N TYR A 288 -7.33 -8.93 5.63
CA TYR A 288 -7.19 -8.94 4.18
C TYR A 288 -5.73 -9.20 3.79
N ASP A 289 -5.52 -10.29 3.05
CA ASP A 289 -4.21 -10.67 2.54
C ASP A 289 -4.38 -11.45 1.24
N THR A 290 -4.30 -10.77 0.10
CA THR A 290 -4.47 -11.36 -1.22
C THR A 290 -3.17 -11.32 -2.00
N TYR A 291 -2.94 -12.35 -2.80
CA TYR A 291 -1.77 -12.44 -3.68
C TYR A 291 -2.11 -12.06 -5.11
N GLY A 292 -1.23 -11.28 -5.74
CA GLY A 292 -1.32 -10.93 -7.15
C GLY A 292 -2.34 -9.85 -7.51
N GLU A 293 -3.07 -9.30 -6.55
CA GLU A 293 -3.99 -8.17 -6.74
C GLU A 293 -3.24 -6.82 -6.76
N HIS A 294 -3.87 -5.83 -7.35
CA HIS A 294 -3.36 -4.46 -7.41
C HIS A 294 -3.80 -3.66 -6.19
N TYR A 295 -3.07 -2.58 -5.85
CA TYR A 295 -3.46 -1.69 -4.75
C TYR A 295 -4.88 -1.14 -4.88
N THR A 296 -5.33 -0.88 -6.11
CA THR A 296 -6.72 -0.43 -6.39
C THR A 296 -7.78 -1.45 -6.00
N ASP A 297 -7.46 -2.75 -6.00
CA ASP A 297 -8.38 -3.80 -5.54
C ASP A 297 -8.58 -3.70 -4.03
N MET A 298 -7.52 -3.37 -3.28
CA MET A 298 -7.62 -3.14 -1.84
C MET A 298 -8.44 -1.88 -1.52
N GLU A 299 -8.35 -0.80 -2.31
CA GLU A 299 -9.21 0.38 -2.17
C GLU A 299 -10.69 0.03 -2.34
N GLU A 300 -11.03 -0.74 -3.39
CA GLU A 300 -12.40 -1.22 -3.63
C GLU A 300 -12.89 -2.14 -2.50
N PHE A 301 -11.99 -2.98 -1.95
CA PHE A 301 -12.28 -3.81 -0.79
C PHE A 301 -12.64 -2.97 0.44
N HIS A 302 -11.91 -1.89 0.74
CA HIS A 302 -12.18 -1.00 1.87
C HIS A 302 -13.61 -0.47 1.86
N GLU A 303 -14.12 -0.05 0.69
CA GLU A 303 -15.49 0.46 0.55
C GLU A 303 -16.56 -0.60 0.85
N GLN A 304 -16.30 -1.86 0.52
CA GLN A 304 -17.22 -2.96 0.80
C GLN A 304 -17.10 -3.44 2.25
N MET A 305 -15.87 -3.56 2.74
CA MET A 305 -15.56 -3.99 4.11
C MET A 305 -16.22 -3.08 5.15
N ALA A 306 -16.21 -1.77 4.96
CA ALA A 306 -16.84 -0.81 5.85
C ALA A 306 -18.35 -1.04 6.04
N LYS A 307 -19.02 -1.72 5.10
CA LYS A 307 -20.47 -2.04 5.17
C LYS A 307 -20.78 -3.26 6.03
N ILE A 308 -19.79 -4.10 6.31
CA ILE A 308 -19.97 -5.36 7.05
C ILE A 308 -19.19 -5.37 8.37
N LEU A 309 -18.28 -4.41 8.58
CA LEU A 309 -17.54 -4.26 9.83
C LEU A 309 -18.46 -3.74 10.94
N ALA A 310 -18.56 -4.48 12.05
CA ALA A 310 -19.46 -4.19 13.16
C ALA A 310 -19.24 -2.79 13.75
N LYS A 311 -20.34 -2.07 14.04
CA LYS A 311 -20.35 -0.78 14.73
C LYS A 311 -21.07 -0.89 16.07
N PRO A 312 -20.50 -0.43 17.17
CA PRO A 312 -19.07 -0.11 17.37
C PRO A 312 -18.21 -1.36 17.58
N GLY A 313 -16.91 -1.21 17.50
CA GLY A 313 -15.97 -2.20 18.03
C GLY A 313 -15.41 -3.19 17.00
N GLY A 314 -15.81 -3.10 15.72
CA GLY A 314 -15.18 -3.88 14.67
C GLY A 314 -13.76 -3.39 14.37
N ILE A 315 -12.85 -4.31 14.09
CA ILE A 315 -11.43 -4.04 13.78
C ILE A 315 -11.10 -4.62 12.42
N TYR A 316 -10.53 -3.78 11.56
CA TYR A 316 -9.99 -4.18 10.28
C TYR A 316 -8.47 -4.13 10.30
N SER A 317 -7.84 -5.12 9.70
CA SER A 317 -6.39 -5.21 9.50
C SER A 317 -6.08 -5.86 8.16
N PHE A 318 -4.85 -5.63 7.65
CA PHE A 318 -4.40 -6.23 6.39
C PHE A 318 -2.91 -6.51 6.42
N PHE A 319 -2.44 -7.43 5.57
CA PHE A 319 -0.99 -7.64 5.41
C PHE A 319 -0.35 -6.42 4.76
N ASN A 320 0.50 -5.72 5.51
CA ASN A 320 1.10 -4.47 5.06
C ASN A 320 2.40 -4.71 4.28
N GLY A 321 2.25 -5.29 3.10
CA GLY A 321 3.32 -5.46 2.12
C GLY A 321 3.50 -4.26 1.17
N LEU A 322 2.94 -3.09 1.48
CA LEU A 322 2.99 -1.91 0.62
C LEU A 322 4.42 -1.37 0.49
N ALA A 323 4.93 -1.25 -0.73
CA ALA A 323 6.26 -0.77 -1.05
C ALA A 323 7.36 -1.34 -0.10
N PRO A 324 7.54 -2.67 -0.04
CA PRO A 324 8.34 -3.31 1.00
C PRO A 324 9.84 -2.99 0.89
N ASP A 325 10.31 -2.59 -0.28
CA ASP A 325 11.74 -2.38 -0.57
C ASP A 325 12.23 -0.96 -0.25
N ASN A 326 11.31 -0.02 0.04
CA ASN A 326 11.66 1.37 0.31
C ASN A 326 10.81 1.93 1.44
N LEU A 327 11.44 2.22 2.60
CA LEU A 327 10.75 2.68 3.80
C LEU A 327 10.03 4.03 3.59
N PHE A 328 10.59 4.92 2.78
CA PHE A 328 9.96 6.20 2.48
C PHE A 328 8.66 6.00 1.67
N PHE A 329 8.71 5.20 0.60
CA PHE A 329 7.50 4.88 -0.18
C PHE A 329 6.48 4.09 0.62
N HIS A 330 6.93 3.20 1.51
CA HIS A 330 6.06 2.52 2.46
C HIS A 330 5.30 3.52 3.35
N GLY A 331 5.98 4.55 3.87
CA GLY A 331 5.36 5.61 4.65
C GLY A 331 4.30 6.39 3.87
N VAL A 332 4.58 6.74 2.61
CA VAL A 332 3.60 7.38 1.71
C VAL A 332 2.39 6.48 1.49
N ALA A 333 2.60 5.19 1.18
CA ALA A 333 1.51 4.23 0.96
C ALA A 333 0.64 4.04 2.21
N CYS A 334 1.25 3.87 3.40
CA CYS A 334 0.53 3.80 4.67
C CYS A 334 -0.32 5.06 4.93
N ASN A 335 0.22 6.24 4.59
CA ASN A 335 -0.51 7.50 4.76
C ASN A 335 -1.69 7.62 3.76
N CYS A 336 -1.54 7.14 2.52
CA CYS A 336 -2.65 7.05 1.57
C CYS A 336 -3.78 6.16 2.11
N VAL A 337 -3.45 4.94 2.59
CA VAL A 337 -4.44 4.03 3.19
C VAL A 337 -5.12 4.66 4.40
N LYS A 338 -4.37 5.33 5.28
CA LYS A 338 -4.92 6.03 6.45
C LYS A 338 -5.96 7.07 6.03
N ILE A 339 -5.67 7.87 5.02
CA ILE A 339 -6.58 8.91 4.50
C ILE A 339 -7.82 8.27 3.88
N GLN A 340 -7.67 7.23 3.08
CA GLN A 340 -8.79 6.53 2.45
C GLN A 340 -9.72 5.90 3.49
N LEU A 341 -9.18 5.20 4.49
CA LEU A 341 -9.98 4.61 5.57
C LEU A 341 -10.66 5.69 6.43
N SER A 342 -9.99 6.84 6.64
CA SER A 342 -10.59 7.99 7.34
C SER A 342 -11.82 8.54 6.60
N GLN A 343 -11.82 8.57 5.26
CA GLN A 343 -12.98 8.95 4.46
C GLN A 343 -14.18 7.99 4.63
N LEU A 344 -13.91 6.74 5.03
CA LEU A 344 -14.92 5.73 5.37
C LEU A 344 -15.34 5.76 6.85
N GLY A 345 -14.78 6.67 7.63
CA GLY A 345 -15.03 6.82 9.06
C GLY A 345 -14.19 5.92 9.96
N LEU A 346 -13.04 5.44 9.48
CA LEU A 346 -12.13 4.57 10.23
C LEU A 346 -10.82 5.31 10.56
N ASP A 347 -10.47 5.36 11.84
CA ASP A 347 -9.15 5.77 12.29
C ASP A 347 -8.17 4.59 12.14
N THR A 348 -6.99 4.85 11.57
CA THR A 348 -5.98 3.82 11.33
C THR A 348 -4.69 4.15 12.06
N GLU A 349 -4.21 3.20 12.86
CA GLU A 349 -2.90 3.21 13.51
C GLU A 349 -2.01 2.10 12.92
N PHE A 350 -0.69 2.30 13.02
CA PHE A 350 0.31 1.32 12.58
C PHE A 350 1.19 0.94 13.78
N ALA A 351 0.93 -0.23 14.37
CA ALA A 351 1.75 -0.75 15.45
C ALA A 351 3.08 -1.30 14.92
N GLN A 352 4.19 -1.02 15.60
CA GLN A 352 5.49 -1.55 15.23
C GLN A 352 5.69 -2.95 15.80
N CYS A 353 5.95 -3.92 14.94
CA CYS A 353 6.30 -5.30 15.30
C CYS A 353 7.72 -5.59 14.81
N GLN A 354 8.60 -6.06 15.70
CA GLN A 354 9.93 -6.46 15.31
C GLN A 354 9.89 -7.81 14.61
N ILE A 355 10.60 -7.93 13.50
CA ILE A 355 10.65 -9.13 12.69
C ILE A 355 12.07 -9.39 12.20
N GLN A 356 12.49 -10.65 12.22
CA GLN A 356 13.76 -11.08 11.65
C GLN A 356 13.53 -12.22 10.68
N VAL A 357 13.70 -11.95 9.39
CA VAL A 357 13.62 -12.96 8.34
C VAL A 357 15.03 -13.42 8.01
N LYS A 358 15.35 -14.67 8.31
CA LYS A 358 16.67 -15.24 8.08
C LYS A 358 16.85 -15.55 6.59
N GLU A 359 18.08 -15.43 6.11
CA GLU A 359 18.42 -15.70 4.69
C GLU A 359 17.96 -17.08 4.22
N LYS A 360 18.05 -18.09 5.08
CA LYS A 360 17.62 -19.46 4.78
C LYS A 360 16.13 -19.62 4.47
N GLU A 361 15.29 -18.70 4.95
CA GLU A 361 13.85 -18.75 4.69
C GLU A 361 13.53 -18.55 3.18
N TRP A 362 14.45 -17.93 2.44
CA TRP A 362 14.32 -17.66 1.01
C TRP A 362 14.85 -18.78 0.10
N GLU A 363 15.26 -19.91 0.68
CA GLU A 363 15.72 -21.06 -0.13
C GLU A 363 14.59 -21.62 -0.98
N GLY A 364 14.81 -21.69 -2.31
CA GLY A 364 13.82 -22.16 -3.27
C GLY A 364 12.80 -21.10 -3.73
N VAL A 365 12.93 -19.88 -3.27
CA VAL A 365 12.10 -18.75 -3.71
C VAL A 365 12.88 -17.94 -4.74
N ARG A 366 12.25 -17.67 -5.89
CA ARG A 366 12.89 -16.90 -6.98
C ARG A 366 13.17 -15.45 -6.58
N ARG A 367 12.23 -14.81 -5.90
CA ARG A 367 12.30 -13.41 -5.54
C ARG A 367 11.88 -13.19 -4.09
N LYS A 368 12.72 -12.48 -3.35
CA LYS A 368 12.36 -12.01 -2.01
C LYS A 368 11.36 -10.85 -2.14
N TYR A 369 10.32 -10.87 -1.34
CA TYR A 369 9.35 -9.78 -1.24
C TYR A 369 9.48 -8.97 0.05
N TRP A 370 10.43 -9.34 0.91
CA TRP A 370 10.76 -8.60 2.13
C TRP A 370 12.28 -8.45 2.25
N HIS A 371 12.77 -7.23 2.13
CA HIS A 371 14.19 -6.93 2.09
C HIS A 371 14.66 -6.19 3.34
N GLY A 372 15.38 -6.88 4.24
CA GLY A 372 16.22 -6.30 5.27
C GLY A 372 15.57 -5.39 6.31
N ARG A 373 14.25 -5.24 6.32
CA ARG A 373 13.55 -4.49 7.34
C ARG A 373 13.34 -5.36 8.57
N GLU A 374 13.70 -4.81 9.73
CA GLU A 374 13.47 -5.46 11.02
C GLU A 374 12.14 -5.02 11.66
N THR A 375 11.45 -4.04 11.07
CA THR A 375 10.19 -3.52 11.59
C THR A 375 9.07 -3.70 10.56
N TYR A 376 8.01 -4.35 11.00
CA TYR A 376 6.74 -4.42 10.30
C TYR A 376 5.75 -3.43 10.94
N TYR A 377 5.00 -2.70 10.12
CA TYR A 377 3.99 -1.74 10.55
C TYR A 377 2.60 -2.37 10.40
N LEU A 378 2.10 -2.93 11.49
CA LEU A 378 0.83 -3.66 11.55
C LEU A 378 -0.34 -2.67 11.58
N PRO A 379 -1.23 -2.67 10.57
CA PRO A 379 -2.37 -1.77 10.52
C PRO A 379 -3.50 -2.19 11.46
N ILE A 380 -4.08 -1.21 12.15
CA ILE A 380 -5.24 -1.38 13.04
C ILE A 380 -6.22 -0.28 12.68
N ALA A 381 -7.31 -0.63 12.01
CA ALA A 381 -8.35 0.32 11.66
C ALA A 381 -9.61 0.07 12.50
N THR A 382 -10.10 1.11 13.16
CA THR A 382 -11.28 1.07 14.02
C THR A 382 -12.21 2.25 13.72
N TRP A 383 -13.48 2.14 14.04
CA TRP A 383 -14.43 3.23 13.82
C TRP A 383 -14.05 4.48 14.62
N SER A 384 -13.99 5.63 13.94
CA SER A 384 -13.73 6.92 14.54
C SER A 384 -14.87 7.34 15.50
N LYS A 385 -14.55 8.18 16.45
CA LYS A 385 -15.58 8.72 17.39
C LYS A 385 -16.65 9.51 16.64
N GLU A 386 -16.26 10.23 15.62
CA GLU A 386 -17.14 11.04 14.78
C GLU A 386 -18.16 10.16 14.05
N ALA A 387 -17.69 9.09 13.39
CA ALA A 387 -18.55 8.14 12.68
C ALA A 387 -19.56 7.43 13.61
N LEU A 388 -19.18 7.17 14.87
CA LEU A 388 -20.06 6.59 15.88
C LEU A 388 -21.07 7.59 16.47
N MET A 389 -20.76 8.89 16.51
CA MET A 389 -21.67 9.93 16.97
C MET A 389 -22.73 10.28 15.92
N ASP A 390 -22.37 10.28 14.64
CA ASP A 390 -23.30 10.58 13.55
C ASP A 390 -24.38 9.49 13.41
N GLU A 391 -24.03 8.24 13.65
CA GLU A 391 -25.00 7.14 13.67
C GLU A 391 -26.02 7.27 14.82
N LYS A 392 -25.60 7.76 16.00
CA LYS A 392 -26.52 8.03 17.12
C LYS A 392 -27.51 9.13 16.79
N LYS A 393 -27.06 10.21 16.13
CA LYS A 393 -27.95 11.31 15.70
C LYS A 393 -28.95 10.87 14.64
N GLY A 394 -28.56 9.97 13.72
CA GLY A 394 -29.45 9.40 12.72
C GLY A 394 -30.56 8.51 13.30
N LYS A 395 -30.27 7.76 14.38
CA LYS A 395 -31.26 6.91 15.07
C LYS A 395 -32.23 7.72 15.93
N ASP A 396 -31.82 8.88 16.46
CA ASP A 396 -32.65 9.77 17.26
C ASP A 396 -33.44 10.79 16.41
N GLY A 397 -33.13 10.91 15.11
CA GLY A 397 -33.62 11.95 14.20
C GLY A 397 -34.69 11.55 13.18
N ASP A 398 -35.25 10.32 13.23
CA ASP A 398 -36.28 9.88 12.26
C ASP A 398 -37.67 10.42 12.56
N SER A 399 -37.75 11.72 12.91
CA SER A 399 -38.93 12.55 12.90
C SER A 399 -38.62 13.98 12.48
N ALA A 400 -38.24 14.22 11.24
CA ALA A 400 -38.54 15.45 10.46
C ALA A 400 -37.68 15.57 9.20
N THR A 401 -38.38 15.51 8.03
CA THR A 401 -38.23 16.30 6.79
C THR A 401 -36.87 16.53 6.16
N SER A 402 -36.81 16.04 4.91
CA SER A 402 -36.08 16.49 3.72
C SER A 402 -35.49 17.92 3.71
N ALA A 403 -34.21 18.07 3.29
CA ALA A 403 -33.77 19.03 2.28
C ALA A 403 -32.23 19.01 2.10
N GLU A 404 -31.86 18.90 0.81
CA GLU A 404 -30.72 19.54 0.14
C GLU A 404 -29.27 19.17 0.47
N ASP A 405 -28.63 18.59 -0.55
CA ASP A 405 -27.19 18.43 -0.77
C ASP A 405 -26.43 19.77 -0.72
N PRO A 406 -25.26 19.82 -0.14
CA PRO A 406 -24.24 20.76 -0.58
C PRO A 406 -22.91 20.12 -0.96
N GLU A 407 -22.51 20.45 -2.17
CA GLU A 407 -21.29 20.23 -2.92
C GLU A 407 -19.97 20.27 -2.15
N VAL A 408 -19.12 19.42 -2.62
CA VAL A 408 -17.66 19.37 -2.84
C VAL A 408 -16.91 20.72 -2.63
N GLU A 409 -16.62 21.11 -1.39
CA GLU A 409 -15.67 22.20 -1.11
C GLU A 409 -14.96 22.11 0.27
N LYS A 410 -14.59 20.90 0.75
CA LYS A 410 -13.88 20.76 2.04
C LYS A 410 -12.65 19.85 2.04
N VAL A 411 -11.93 19.75 0.94
CA VAL A 411 -10.68 18.94 0.90
C VAL A 411 -9.41 19.74 1.33
N VAL A 412 -9.51 21.04 1.60
CA VAL A 412 -8.31 21.90 1.82
C VAL A 412 -8.13 22.38 3.26
N ALA A 413 -8.98 22.03 4.21
CA ALA A 413 -8.96 22.64 5.55
C ALA A 413 -8.57 21.74 6.75
N ALA A 414 -8.14 20.50 6.54
CA ALA A 414 -7.86 19.56 7.64
C ALA A 414 -6.37 19.34 7.95
N THR A 415 -5.48 20.27 7.62
CA THR A 415 -4.05 20.18 7.97
C THR A 415 -3.56 21.39 8.75
N LYS A 416 -4.12 21.64 9.92
CA LYS A 416 -3.52 22.50 10.95
C LYS A 416 -4.06 22.07 12.30
N ASP A 417 -3.23 21.38 13.03
CA ASP A 417 -3.10 21.24 14.49
C ASP A 417 -2.72 19.79 14.84
N ASP A 418 -1.42 19.54 14.91
CA ASP A 418 -0.84 18.60 15.89
C ASP A 418 0.69 18.73 15.87
N GLU A 419 1.17 19.78 16.53
CA GLU A 419 2.58 19.94 16.86
C GLU A 419 2.75 19.68 18.36
N LYS A 420 3.28 18.47 18.74
CA LYS A 420 4.10 18.26 19.94
C LYS A 420 4.52 16.80 20.11
N VAL A 421 5.67 16.45 19.57
CA VAL A 421 6.39 15.22 19.96
C VAL A 421 7.41 15.57 21.05
N ARG A 422 7.30 14.91 22.19
CA ARG A 422 8.30 14.96 23.29
C ARG A 422 9.17 13.73 23.24
N GLU A 423 10.48 13.97 23.20
CA GLU A 423 11.55 13.01 23.44
C GLU A 423 11.38 12.29 24.79
N ARG A 424 11.65 10.98 24.83
CA ARG A 424 12.03 10.27 26.05
C ARG A 424 12.96 9.09 25.76
N ASP A 425 13.99 9.03 26.57
CA ASP A 425 15.17 8.22 26.69
C ASP A 425 15.02 6.69 26.55
N VAL A 426 16.07 6.12 25.99
CA VAL A 426 16.36 4.68 25.84
C VAL A 426 17.11 4.19 27.09
N GLY A 427 16.61 3.15 27.71
CA GLY A 427 17.29 2.41 28.78
C GLY A 427 17.43 0.94 28.40
N ASP A 428 18.69 0.48 28.33
CA ASP A 428 19.11 -0.89 28.07
C ASP A 428 18.67 -1.87 29.17
N SER A 429 18.15 -3.05 28.78
CA SER A 429 18.29 -4.26 29.58
C SER A 429 18.18 -5.52 28.71
N HIS A 430 19.25 -6.31 28.70
CA HIS A 430 19.35 -7.64 28.12
C HIS A 430 18.55 -8.66 28.95
N GLY A 431 17.81 -9.54 28.25
CA GLY A 431 17.19 -10.72 28.81
C GLY A 431 16.82 -11.68 27.71
N ASP A 432 17.56 -12.78 27.56
CA ASP A 432 17.26 -13.89 26.65
C ASP A 432 15.99 -14.62 27.11
N GLY A 433 15.00 -14.67 26.22
CA GLY A 433 13.79 -15.47 26.33
C GLY A 433 13.07 -15.50 25.00
N ASP A 434 12.77 -16.70 24.52
CA ASP A 434 12.01 -16.97 23.32
C ASP A 434 10.62 -16.31 23.43
N VAL A 435 10.49 -15.10 22.84
CA VAL A 435 9.28 -14.25 22.92
C VAL A 435 8.88 -13.95 21.50
N GLY A 436 7.67 -14.33 21.15
CA GLY A 436 7.01 -13.89 19.94
C GLY A 436 7.07 -12.36 19.78
N PRO A 437 6.78 -11.80 18.59
CA PRO A 437 7.02 -10.39 18.32
C PRO A 437 6.24 -9.49 19.28
N ASP A 438 7.00 -8.71 20.06
CA ASP A 438 6.46 -7.73 20.98
C ASP A 438 5.91 -6.53 20.16
N CYS A 439 4.62 -6.55 19.86
CA CYS A 439 3.95 -5.42 19.22
C CYS A 439 3.65 -4.34 20.27
N LYS A 440 4.46 -3.30 20.33
CA LYS A 440 4.24 -2.18 21.25
C LYS A 440 3.24 -1.19 20.63
N LYS A 441 2.07 -1.04 21.25
CA LYS A 441 1.15 0.06 20.95
C LYS A 441 1.83 1.38 21.34
N LEU A 442 2.11 2.23 20.37
CA LEU A 442 2.44 3.63 20.62
C LEU A 442 1.17 4.29 21.17
N LYS A 443 1.17 4.70 22.44
CA LYS A 443 0.15 5.60 22.96
C LYS A 443 0.37 6.96 22.33
N ALA A 444 -0.72 7.48 21.70
CA ALA A 444 -0.80 8.83 21.13
C ALA A 444 -0.47 9.89 22.17
#